data_e546b91f5bb337535f4d0b2b2dc85c8d
#
_entry.id   e546b91f5bb337535f4d0b2b2dc85c8d
#
_cell.length_a   1.000
_cell.length_b   1.000
_cell.length_c   1.000
_cell.angle_alpha   90.00
_cell.angle_beta   90.00
_cell.angle_gamma   90.00
#
_symmetry.space_group_name_H-M   'P 1'
#
loop_
_entity.id
_entity.type
_entity.pdbx_description
1 polymer ?
#
loop_
_entity_poly.entity_id
_entity_poly.type
_entity_poly.pdbx_seq_one_letter_code
_entity_poly.pdbx_strand_id
1 'polypeptide(L)' 'MKYIVKRIIETDYGCEERSDDYVAMDRVILRDEDGSEIEMEIPDSELYEKDIVEGDWVSFNLDNQVFKV' A
#
# COMPACT_ATOMS: atom_id res chain seq x y z
N MET A 1 -3.51 8.32 -13.32
CA MET A 1 -4.74 8.17 -12.53
C MET A 1 -4.42 8.24 -11.06
N LYS A 2 -5.20 8.97 -10.30
CA LYS A 2 -4.95 9.16 -8.87
C LYS A 2 -5.86 8.28 -8.04
N TYR A 3 -5.34 7.86 -6.91
CA TYR A 3 -6.11 7.09 -5.95
C TYR A 3 -5.95 7.71 -4.57
N ILE A 4 -7.02 7.68 -3.79
CA ILE A 4 -6.92 8.07 -2.39
C ILE A 4 -6.80 6.80 -1.55
N VAL A 5 -5.90 6.85 -0.58
CA VAL A 5 -5.72 5.73 0.33
C VAL A 5 -6.85 5.77 1.35
N LYS A 6 -7.77 4.83 1.22
CA LYS A 6 -8.92 4.76 2.12
C LYS A 6 -8.56 4.08 3.41
N ARG A 7 -7.75 3.03 3.32
CA ARG A 7 -7.42 2.24 4.49
C ARG A 7 -6.15 1.46 4.26
N ILE A 8 -5.34 1.36 5.30
CA ILE A 8 -4.14 0.53 5.30
C ILE A 8 -4.34 -0.49 6.41
N ILE A 9 -4.35 -1.76 6.03
CA ILE A 9 -4.53 -2.85 6.98
C ILE A 9 -3.20 -3.56 7.12
N GLU A 10 -2.61 -3.43 8.29
CA GLU A 10 -1.38 -4.14 8.59
C GLU A 10 -1.74 -5.58 8.94
N THR A 11 -1.12 -6.50 8.23
CA THR A 11 -1.34 -7.90 8.52
C THR A 11 -0.42 -8.31 9.66
N ASP A 12 -0.99 -8.98 10.64
CA ASP A 12 -0.22 -9.49 11.74
C ASP A 12 0.11 -10.94 11.46
N TYR A 13 1.37 -11.20 11.23
CA TYR A 13 1.83 -12.54 10.90
C TYR A 13 2.14 -13.37 12.14
N GLY A 14 1.93 -12.79 13.31
CA GLY A 14 2.16 -13.51 14.54
C GLY A 14 3.62 -13.83 14.76
N CYS A 15 3.88 -14.98 15.36
CA CYS A 15 5.23 -15.40 15.74
C CYS A 15 5.85 -16.36 14.75
N GLU A 16 5.35 -16.41 13.54
CA GLU A 16 5.88 -17.32 12.56
C GLU A 16 7.33 -17.02 12.23
N GLU A 17 8.08 -18.06 11.97
CA GLU A 17 9.45 -17.88 11.54
C GLU A 17 9.45 -17.24 10.16
N ARG A 18 10.32 -16.26 10.01
CA ARG A 18 10.43 -15.54 8.76
C ARG A 18 11.82 -15.76 8.18
N SER A 19 11.85 -15.96 6.88
CA SER A 19 13.14 -16.02 6.20
C SER A 19 13.73 -14.60 6.14
N ASP A 20 15.02 -14.53 5.88
CA ASP A 20 15.70 -13.24 5.75
C ASP A 20 15.16 -12.44 4.57
N ASP A 21 14.53 -13.12 3.62
CA ASP A 21 13.96 -12.47 2.44
C ASP A 21 12.52 -12.04 2.64
N TYR A 22 12.01 -12.22 3.84
CA TYR A 22 10.62 -11.89 4.10
C TYR A 22 10.36 -10.41 3.97
N VAL A 23 9.31 -10.06 3.24
CA VAL A 23 8.86 -8.67 3.09
C VAL A 23 7.44 -8.58 3.63
N ALA A 24 7.24 -7.75 4.63
CA ALA A 24 5.91 -7.53 5.18
C ALA A 24 5.08 -6.74 4.17
N MET A 25 3.90 -7.27 3.86
CA MET A 25 3.00 -6.62 2.91
C MET A 25 1.77 -6.15 3.66
N ASP A 26 1.38 -4.91 3.40
CA ASP A 26 0.16 -4.36 3.95
C ASP A 26 -0.91 -4.38 2.87
N ARG A 27 -2.15 -4.61 3.30
CA ARG A 27 -3.28 -4.55 2.40
C ARG A 27 -3.78 -3.11 2.37
N VAL A 28 -3.83 -2.53 1.18
CA VAL A 28 -4.19 -1.14 1.00
C VAL A 28 -5.45 -1.05 0.17
N ILE A 29 -6.44 -0.34 0.68
CA ILE A 29 -7.69 -0.11 -0.04
C ILE A 29 -7.62 1.29 -0.63
N LEU A 30 -7.69 1.35 -1.94
CA LEU A 30 -7.58 2.59 -2.70
C LEU A 30 -8.89 2.87 -3.40
N ARG A 31 -9.19 4.15 -3.52
CA ARG A 31 -10.38 4.59 -4.23
C ARG A 31 -9.95 5.50 -5.37
N ASP A 32 -10.41 5.22 -6.57
CA ASP A 32 -10.06 6.03 -7.72
C ASP A 32 -10.97 7.26 -7.84
N GLU A 33 -10.75 8.06 -8.88
CA GLU A 33 -11.50 9.28 -9.08
C GLU A 33 -12.97 9.03 -9.41
N ASP A 34 -13.28 7.85 -9.90
CA ASP A 34 -14.64 7.46 -10.23
C ASP A 34 -15.39 6.88 -9.04
N GLY A 35 -14.71 6.69 -7.93
CA GLY A 35 -15.31 6.13 -6.74
C GLY A 35 -15.20 4.62 -6.63
N SER A 36 -14.52 3.97 -7.56
CA SER A 36 -14.29 2.53 -7.50
C SER A 36 -13.17 2.22 -6.53
N GLU A 37 -13.38 1.20 -5.73
CA GLU A 37 -12.37 0.79 -4.75
C GLU A 37 -11.64 -0.44 -5.24
N ILE A 38 -10.33 -0.45 -5.04
CA ILE A 38 -9.49 -1.60 -5.33
C ILE A 38 -8.68 -1.92 -4.09
N GLU A 39 -8.27 -3.16 -4.01
CA GLU A 39 -7.45 -3.62 -2.89
C GLU A 39 -6.16 -4.19 -3.47
N MET A 40 -5.05 -3.83 -2.85
CA MET A 40 -3.78 -4.35 -3.30
C MET A 40 -2.82 -4.47 -2.13
N GLU A 41 -1.78 -5.25 -2.33
CA GLU A 41 -0.76 -5.42 -1.33
C GLU A 41 0.45 -4.56 -1.70
N ILE A 42 0.93 -3.80 -0.74
CA ILE A 42 2.09 -2.94 -0.92
C ILE A 42 3.07 -3.23 0.21
N PRO A 43 4.36 -3.37 -0.08
CA PRO A 43 5.34 -3.58 0.98
C PRO A 43 5.27 -2.48 2.05
N ASP A 44 5.26 -2.88 3.30
CA ASP A 44 5.20 -1.95 4.41
C ASP A 44 6.36 -0.95 4.36
N SER A 45 7.54 -1.43 4.00
CA SER A 45 8.72 -0.57 3.89
C SER A 45 8.52 0.53 2.85
N GLU A 46 7.82 0.21 1.77
CA GLU A 46 7.56 1.19 0.73
C GLU A 46 6.61 2.28 1.20
N LEU A 47 5.58 1.90 1.93
CA LEU A 47 4.66 2.87 2.52
C LEU A 47 5.40 3.77 3.51
N TYR A 48 6.27 3.19 4.30
CA TYR A 48 7.05 3.93 5.28
C TYR A 48 8.03 4.89 4.63
N GLU A 49 8.78 4.43 3.64
CA GLU A 49 9.77 5.25 2.95
C GLU A 49 9.13 6.45 2.25
N LYS A 50 7.96 6.26 1.70
CA LYS A 50 7.27 7.29 0.96
C LYS A 50 6.30 8.07 1.81
N ASP A 51 6.23 7.73 3.09
CA ASP A 51 5.37 8.42 4.05
C ASP A 51 3.90 8.43 3.61
N ILE A 52 3.45 7.29 3.09
CA ILE A 52 2.08 7.14 2.62
C ILE A 52 1.20 6.71 3.79
N VAL A 53 0.16 7.48 4.03
CA VAL A 53 -0.79 7.19 5.11
C VAL A 53 -2.21 7.28 4.57
N GLU A 54 -3.16 6.85 5.38
CA GLU A 54 -4.57 6.95 5.02
C GLU A 54 -4.94 8.40 4.76
N GLY A 55 -5.65 8.61 3.67
CA GLY A 55 -6.05 9.95 3.26
C GLY A 55 -5.14 10.59 2.21
N ASP A 56 -3.99 10.00 1.96
CA ASP A 56 -3.08 10.51 0.95
C ASP A 56 -3.53 10.12 -0.46
N TRP A 57 -3.19 10.98 -1.41
CA TRP A 57 -3.40 10.67 -2.81
C TRP A 57 -2.12 10.07 -3.37
N VAL A 58 -2.27 8.99 -4.10
CA VAL A 58 -1.14 8.26 -4.68
C VAL A 58 -1.42 7.91 -6.13
N SER A 59 -0.38 7.56 -6.84
CA SER A 59 -0.48 7.05 -8.19
C SER A 59 0.54 5.94 -8.38
N PHE A 60 0.55 5.33 -9.55
CA PHE A 60 1.49 4.25 -9.85
C PHE A 60 2.20 4.56 -11.15
N ASN A 61 3.49 4.27 -11.18
CA ASN A 61 4.27 4.44 -12.39
C ASN A 61 4.16 3.21 -13.29
N LEU A 62 4.90 3.19 -14.38
CA LEU A 62 4.87 2.08 -15.32
C LEU A 62 5.36 0.77 -14.71
N ASP A 63 6.16 0.86 -13.68
CA ASP A 63 6.66 -0.32 -12.97
C ASP A 63 5.75 -0.75 -11.84
N ASN A 64 4.56 -0.16 -11.74
CA ASN A 64 3.59 -0.42 -10.69
C ASN A 64 4.10 -0.05 -9.30
N GLN A 65 5.01 0.90 -9.24
CA GLN A 65 5.48 1.42 -7.97
C GLN A 65 4.60 2.58 -7.55
N VAL A 66 4.18 2.56 -6.29
CA VAL A 66 3.31 3.60 -5.76
C VAL A 66 4.14 4.85 -5.41
N PHE A 67 3.55 6.01 -5.62
CA PHE A 67 4.17 7.27 -5.22
C PHE A 67 3.09 8.27 -4.86
N LYS A 68 3.44 9.21 -4.00
CA LYS A 68 2.52 10.29 -3.61
C LYS A 68 2.40 11.31 -4.74
N VAL A 69 1.20 11.78 -4.89
CA VAL A 69 0.91 12.79 -5.92
C VAL A 69 0.85 14.16 -5.30
#